data_bbc725afea7881eb50d918c94e79082e
#
_entry.id   bbc725afea7881eb50d918c94e79082e
#
_cell.length_a   1.000
_cell.length_b   1.000
_cell.length_c   1.000
_cell.angle_alpha   90.00
_cell.angle_beta   90.00
_cell.angle_gamma   90.00
#
_symmetry.space_group_name_H-M   'P 1'
#
loop_
_entity.id
_entity.type
_entity.pdbx_description
1 polymer ?
#
loop_
_entity_poly.entity_id
_entity_poly.type
_entity_poly.pdbx_seq_one_letter_code
_entity_poly.pdbx_strand_id
1 'polypeptide(L)'
;MPVLETFLRRHVTDEWPQHAEGCEFYREPAEQAEISASYQPMKKAIRLVRSFELASAAAPMRREIASSANRRPQLAALLVRLMTEAGLQRVGADGFKPRPLPEQMRSLWPVARGLMLDSRVRMADAMCMSVAKLPGLAAQIESASDADYPHTRPHGVLLVRAQSVGAGMLRTLNGEDLPVTGRMAVFGDRPEDEPGVAIDARSPYLALCIVARPSPSERAQVTAAYVHPCASLDRLMLVDSDAERHTLLMLRNFQYAMRKGSGASVTIDKPMDSLAPDRWPDGRSRPPVIPDFIVTVRHQDGREQRAVIETMGYADEGYRERKARLHPEMQNAASASSVINHDFQIPAHWQQDWRDRQFRRELWRHLGGPKNDE
;
A
#
# COMPACT_ATOMS: atom_id res chain seq x y z
N MET A 1 1.18 16.22 -35.85
CA MET A 1 2.63 16.30 -35.64
C MET A 1 3.11 17.21 -34.47
N PRO A 2 2.25 18.01 -33.77
CA PRO A 2 2.72 18.75 -32.58
C PRO A 2 2.85 17.88 -31.29
N VAL A 3 2.19 16.74 -31.23
CA VAL A 3 2.15 15.89 -30.00
C VAL A 3 3.50 15.23 -29.72
N LEU A 4 4.24 14.83 -30.76
CA LEU A 4 5.52 14.12 -30.62
C LEU A 4 6.64 15.04 -30.11
N GLU A 5 6.68 16.29 -30.56
CA GLU A 5 7.67 17.27 -30.09
C GLU A 5 7.47 17.68 -28.65
N THR A 6 6.23 17.77 -28.21
CA THR A 6 5.91 18.03 -26.80
C THR A 6 6.31 16.87 -25.90
N PHE A 7 6.16 15.63 -26.38
CA PHE A 7 6.57 14.42 -25.67
C PHE A 7 8.09 14.30 -25.53
N LEU A 8 8.84 14.63 -26.59
CA LEU A 8 10.31 14.60 -26.57
C LEU A 8 10.92 15.69 -25.67
N ARG A 9 10.31 16.87 -25.58
CA ARG A 9 10.76 17.93 -24.65
C ARG A 9 10.56 17.59 -23.18
N ARG A 10 9.68 16.65 -22.84
CA ARG A 10 9.39 16.21 -21.48
C ARG A 10 10.44 15.28 -20.86
N HIS A 11 11.33 14.70 -21.69
CA HIS A 11 12.24 13.64 -21.28
C HIS A 11 13.73 13.96 -21.45
N VAL A 12 14.10 15.21 -21.73
CA VAL A 12 15.46 15.58 -22.11
C VAL A 12 16.32 16.09 -20.94
N THR A 13 15.82 16.11 -19.72
CA THR A 13 16.66 16.49 -18.57
C THR A 13 17.13 15.25 -17.83
N ASP A 14 18.44 15.10 -17.65
CA ASP A 14 19.09 14.04 -16.85
C ASP A 14 18.67 14.07 -15.36
N GLU A 15 17.85 15.01 -14.94
CA GLU A 15 17.36 15.19 -13.60
C GLU A 15 15.95 14.62 -13.48
N TRP A 16 15.88 13.47 -12.87
CA TRP A 16 14.62 12.77 -12.53
C TRP A 16 13.89 13.46 -11.37
N PRO A 17 12.57 13.56 -11.44
CA PRO A 17 11.58 13.52 -12.52
C PRO A 17 11.10 14.93 -12.90
N GLN A 18 11.93 15.74 -13.50
CA GLN A 18 11.55 17.09 -13.88
C GLN A 18 10.74 17.08 -15.18
N HIS A 19 9.49 17.44 -15.07
CA HIS A 19 8.69 17.87 -16.19
C HIS A 19 8.98 19.36 -16.45
N ALA A 20 8.94 19.79 -17.70
CA ALA A 20 9.09 21.21 -18.04
C ALA A 20 7.97 22.04 -17.41
N GLU A 21 8.27 23.28 -17.01
CA GLU A 21 7.27 24.26 -16.61
C GLU A 21 6.16 24.34 -17.67
N GLY A 22 4.90 24.27 -17.25
CA GLY A 22 3.75 24.22 -18.15
C GLY A 22 3.30 22.81 -18.57
N CYS A 23 3.97 21.74 -18.13
CA CYS A 23 3.46 20.38 -18.23
C CYS A 23 2.41 20.14 -17.12
N GLU A 24 1.29 19.51 -17.45
CA GLU A 24 0.26 19.14 -16.45
C GLU A 24 0.79 18.24 -15.31
N PHE A 25 1.91 17.53 -15.55
CA PHE A 25 2.60 16.71 -14.57
C PHE A 25 3.80 17.40 -13.92
N TYR A 26 4.06 18.67 -14.24
CA TYR A 26 5.10 19.45 -13.57
C TYR A 26 4.78 19.59 -12.08
N ARG A 27 5.80 19.42 -11.26
CA ARG A 27 5.73 19.64 -9.84
C ARG A 27 6.93 20.44 -9.39
N GLU A 28 6.71 21.41 -8.56
CA GLU A 28 7.78 22.14 -7.89
C GLU A 28 8.69 21.18 -7.11
N PRO A 29 10.01 21.42 -7.06
CA PRO A 29 10.94 20.56 -6.31
C PRO A 29 10.53 20.34 -4.86
N ALA A 30 9.89 21.33 -4.22
CA ALA A 30 9.37 21.22 -2.86
C ALA A 30 8.19 20.22 -2.78
N GLU A 31 7.28 20.24 -3.76
CA GLU A 31 6.16 19.27 -3.84
C GLU A 31 6.66 17.85 -4.07
N GLN A 32 7.67 17.68 -4.92
CA GLN A 32 8.30 16.37 -5.17
C GLN A 32 8.96 15.82 -3.90
N ALA A 33 9.62 16.66 -3.13
CA ALA A 33 10.20 16.27 -1.85
C ALA A 33 9.12 15.83 -0.85
N GLU A 34 7.97 16.53 -0.80
CA GLU A 34 6.83 16.13 0.03
C GLU A 34 6.22 14.80 -0.39
N ILE A 35 6.07 14.56 -1.70
CA ILE A 35 5.57 13.29 -2.24
C ILE A 35 6.51 12.15 -1.85
N SER A 36 7.81 12.29 -2.09
CA SER A 36 8.80 11.29 -1.70
C SER A 36 8.76 11.00 -0.20
N ALA A 37 8.67 12.05 0.63
CA ALA A 37 8.58 11.89 2.08
C ALA A 37 7.33 11.11 2.53
N SER A 38 6.25 11.12 1.75
CA SER A 38 5.02 10.38 2.07
C SER A 38 5.18 8.87 1.98
N TYR A 39 6.19 8.37 1.26
CA TYR A 39 6.52 6.95 1.14
C TYR A 39 7.58 6.49 2.15
N GLN A 40 8.05 7.38 3.02
CA GLN A 40 8.94 6.99 4.11
C GLN A 40 8.15 6.46 5.31
N PRO A 41 8.70 5.54 6.10
CA PRO A 41 8.06 5.03 7.29
C PRO A 41 7.65 6.14 8.25
N MET A 42 6.43 6.08 8.76
CA MET A 42 5.89 7.06 9.68
C MET A 42 6.58 6.98 11.04
N LYS A 43 7.37 7.98 11.41
CA LYS A 43 8.19 8.00 12.65
C LYS A 43 7.55 8.77 13.80
N LYS A 44 6.53 9.61 13.54
CA LYS A 44 5.95 10.54 14.53
C LYS A 44 4.57 10.10 14.99
N ALA A 45 4.14 10.60 16.15
CA ALA A 45 2.76 10.45 16.62
C ALA A 45 1.75 10.92 15.57
N ILE A 46 0.67 10.18 15.41
CA ILE A 46 -0.28 10.35 14.31
C ILE A 46 -1.43 11.21 14.83
N ARG A 47 -1.59 12.41 14.29
CA ARG A 47 -2.77 13.25 14.53
C ARG A 47 -3.80 13.01 13.44
N LEU A 48 -4.72 12.09 13.67
CA LEU A 48 -5.72 11.70 12.67
C LEU A 48 -6.91 12.67 12.59
N VAL A 49 -7.22 13.36 13.71
CA VAL A 49 -8.41 14.20 13.83
C VAL A 49 -7.99 15.54 14.47
N ARG A 50 -8.44 16.65 13.90
CA ARG A 50 -8.20 17.99 14.46
C ARG A 50 -9.18 18.27 15.61
N SER A 51 -8.81 19.16 16.55
CA SER A 51 -9.72 19.66 17.57
C SER A 51 -10.91 20.41 16.91
N PHE A 52 -12.03 20.52 17.61
CA PHE A 52 -13.21 21.25 17.10
C PHE A 52 -12.90 22.73 16.85
N GLU A 53 -12.09 23.37 17.69
CA GLU A 53 -11.68 24.77 17.55
C GLU A 53 -10.89 25.02 16.26
N LEU A 54 -9.95 24.12 15.93
CA LEU A 54 -9.18 24.21 14.68
C LEU A 54 -10.04 23.87 13.45
N ALA A 55 -11.09 23.06 13.61
CA ALA A 55 -12.00 22.73 12.53
C ALA A 55 -12.96 23.88 12.21
N SER A 56 -13.40 24.65 13.23
CA SER A 56 -14.28 25.82 13.04
C SER A 56 -13.54 27.05 12.47
N ALA A 57 -12.25 27.17 12.72
CA ALA A 57 -11.41 28.24 12.18
C ALA A 57 -10.95 27.99 10.73
N ALA A 58 -11.12 26.77 10.21
CA ALA A 58 -10.85 26.47 8.81
C ALA A 58 -11.99 27.05 7.97
N ALA A 59 -11.67 28.11 7.21
CA ALA A 59 -12.52 28.66 6.16
C ALA A 59 -13.03 27.55 5.22
N PRO A 60 -14.16 27.77 4.49
CA PRO A 60 -14.74 26.76 3.62
C PRO A 60 -13.65 26.20 2.71
N MET A 61 -13.49 24.90 2.78
CA MET A 61 -12.47 24.12 2.11
C MET A 61 -12.35 24.58 0.65
N ARG A 62 -11.37 25.44 0.37
CA ARG A 62 -10.86 25.53 -1.00
C ARG A 62 -10.51 24.09 -1.37
N ARG A 63 -11.19 23.57 -2.39
CA ARG A 63 -10.72 22.41 -3.12
C ARG A 63 -9.26 22.70 -3.50
N GLU A 64 -8.31 22.25 -2.70
CA GLU A 64 -6.94 22.05 -3.17
C GLU A 64 -7.00 20.88 -4.15
N ILE A 65 -7.46 21.23 -5.33
CA ILE A 65 -7.43 20.37 -6.50
C ILE A 65 -5.94 20.33 -6.88
N ALA A 66 -5.44 19.13 -7.03
CA ALA A 66 -4.24 18.75 -7.75
C ALA A 66 -2.90 18.53 -7.01
N SER A 67 -2.56 19.17 -5.90
CA SER A 67 -1.27 18.85 -5.24
C SER A 67 -1.33 17.62 -4.32
N SER A 68 -2.53 17.17 -3.93
CA SER A 68 -2.70 16.03 -3.00
C SER A 68 -2.83 14.66 -3.69
N ALA A 69 -2.96 14.60 -5.00
CA ALA A 69 -3.22 13.35 -5.73
C ALA A 69 -2.11 12.29 -5.55
N ASN A 70 -0.88 12.72 -5.29
CA ASN A 70 0.27 11.82 -5.15
C ASN A 70 0.76 11.65 -3.69
N ARG A 71 0.18 12.35 -2.72
CA ARG A 71 0.56 12.21 -1.32
C ARG A 71 -0.24 11.11 -0.65
N ARG A 72 0.44 10.14 -0.04
CA ARG A 72 -0.22 9.08 0.73
C ARG A 72 -1.08 9.68 1.85
N PRO A 73 -2.40 9.40 1.91
CA PRO A 73 -3.25 9.87 3.01
C PRO A 73 -2.71 9.38 4.37
N GLN A 74 -2.94 10.14 5.44
CA GLN A 74 -2.47 9.75 6.78
C GLN A 74 -3.01 8.39 7.22
N LEU A 75 -4.28 8.07 6.90
CA LEU A 75 -4.86 6.76 7.19
C LEU A 75 -4.19 5.65 6.37
N ALA A 76 -3.81 5.92 5.13
CA ALA A 76 -3.04 4.97 4.32
C ALA A 76 -1.67 4.69 4.94
N ALA A 77 -0.96 5.75 5.36
CA ALA A 77 0.33 5.61 6.02
C ALA A 77 0.22 4.83 7.35
N LEU A 78 -0.85 5.06 8.11
CA LEU A 78 -1.12 4.31 9.34
C LEU A 78 -1.43 2.83 9.05
N LEU A 79 -2.28 2.55 8.05
CA LEU A 79 -2.59 1.17 7.67
C LEU A 79 -1.33 0.43 7.21
N VAL A 80 -0.54 1.05 6.33
CA VAL A 80 0.73 0.48 5.85
C VAL A 80 1.66 0.18 7.03
N ARG A 81 1.82 1.12 7.95
CA ARG A 81 2.64 0.92 9.15
C ARG A 81 2.17 -0.25 10.00
N LEU A 82 0.86 -0.32 10.30
CA LEU A 82 0.28 -1.43 11.04
C LEU A 82 0.60 -2.77 10.36
N MET A 83 0.38 -2.86 9.05
CA MET A 83 0.57 -4.08 8.28
C MET A 83 2.05 -4.49 8.19
N THR A 84 2.94 -3.53 7.98
CA THR A 84 4.39 -3.77 7.86
C THR A 84 5.00 -4.20 9.20
N GLU A 85 4.74 -3.45 10.28
CA GLU A 85 5.27 -3.76 11.62
C GLU A 85 4.69 -5.06 12.19
N ALA A 86 3.45 -5.42 11.83
CA ALA A 86 2.86 -6.72 12.19
C ALA A 86 3.41 -7.90 11.35
N GLY A 87 4.28 -7.64 10.37
CA GLY A 87 4.84 -8.64 9.47
C GLY A 87 3.81 -9.26 8.51
N LEU A 88 2.70 -8.54 8.24
CA LEU A 88 1.63 -9.02 7.36
C LEU A 88 1.93 -8.78 5.87
N GLN A 89 2.95 -7.98 5.56
CA GLN A 89 3.48 -7.76 4.21
C GLN A 89 4.55 -8.78 3.81
N ARG A 90 4.66 -9.87 4.58
CA ARG A 90 5.61 -10.96 4.33
C ARG A 90 4.93 -12.31 4.29
N VAL A 91 5.30 -13.14 3.32
CA VAL A 91 5.07 -14.58 3.30
C VAL A 91 6.37 -15.25 3.74
N GLY A 92 6.42 -15.77 4.97
CA GLY A 92 7.60 -16.45 5.51
C GLY A 92 7.84 -17.79 4.84
N ALA A 93 8.99 -18.40 5.12
CA ALA A 93 9.42 -19.68 4.56
C ALA A 93 8.39 -20.83 4.79
N ASP A 94 7.70 -20.81 5.92
CA ASP A 94 6.64 -21.77 6.25
C ASP A 94 5.24 -21.29 5.81
N GLY A 95 5.17 -20.16 5.14
CA GLY A 95 3.95 -19.41 4.84
C GLY A 95 3.13 -19.93 3.68
N PHE A 96 3.33 -21.17 3.21
CA PHE A 96 2.49 -21.76 2.16
C PHE A 96 1.01 -21.74 2.56
N LYS A 97 0.69 -22.10 3.80
CA LYS A 97 -0.62 -21.83 4.37
C LYS A 97 -0.59 -20.50 5.12
N PRO A 98 -1.50 -19.57 4.86
CA PRO A 98 -1.56 -18.36 5.65
C PRO A 98 -1.87 -18.71 7.11
N ARG A 99 -1.34 -17.93 8.04
CA ARG A 99 -1.81 -17.98 9.43
C ARG A 99 -3.32 -17.77 9.45
N PRO A 100 -4.07 -18.43 10.35
CA PRO A 100 -5.51 -18.19 10.48
C PRO A 100 -5.80 -16.67 10.59
N LEU A 101 -6.85 -16.22 9.95
CA LEU A 101 -7.19 -14.81 9.92
C LEU A 101 -7.29 -14.14 11.31
N PRO A 102 -7.87 -14.80 12.33
CA PRO A 102 -7.88 -14.24 13.69
C PRO A 102 -6.46 -14.01 14.26
N GLU A 103 -5.49 -14.81 13.86
CA GLU A 103 -4.10 -14.61 14.25
C GLU A 103 -3.45 -13.44 13.53
N GLN A 104 -3.72 -13.30 12.23
CA GLN A 104 -3.28 -12.13 11.45
C GLN A 104 -3.85 -10.84 12.06
N MET A 105 -5.15 -10.81 12.39
CA MET A 105 -5.76 -9.66 13.06
C MET A 105 -5.15 -9.41 14.44
N ARG A 106 -4.92 -10.46 15.23
CA ARG A 106 -4.28 -10.35 16.55
C ARG A 106 -2.86 -9.81 16.49
N SER A 107 -2.09 -10.08 15.41
CA SER A 107 -0.73 -9.57 15.28
C SER A 107 -0.66 -8.04 15.11
N LEU A 108 -1.77 -7.37 14.86
CA LEU A 108 -1.85 -5.91 14.80
C LEU A 108 -1.89 -5.25 16.18
N TRP A 109 -2.33 -5.97 17.23
CA TRP A 109 -2.45 -5.41 18.58
C TRP A 109 -1.12 -4.98 19.22
N PRO A 110 -0.02 -5.75 19.13
CA PRO A 110 1.27 -5.29 19.61
C PRO A 110 1.72 -3.98 18.98
N VAL A 111 1.50 -3.83 17.66
CA VAL A 111 1.80 -2.59 16.94
C VAL A 111 0.93 -1.44 17.44
N ALA A 112 -0.39 -1.65 17.54
CA ALA A 112 -1.33 -0.64 18.02
C ALA A 112 -1.02 -0.20 19.46
N ARG A 113 -0.49 -1.07 20.33
CA ARG A 113 -0.02 -0.70 21.67
C ARG A 113 1.18 0.24 21.67
N GLY A 114 2.02 0.16 20.63
CA GLY A 114 3.17 1.04 20.44
C GLY A 114 2.82 2.40 19.83
N LEU A 115 1.58 2.58 19.35
CA LEU A 115 1.14 3.79 18.68
C LEU A 115 0.27 4.66 19.61
N MET A 116 0.47 5.98 19.50
CA MET A 116 -0.32 6.96 20.23
C MET A 116 -1.26 7.68 19.26
N LEU A 117 -2.56 7.70 19.57
CA LEU A 117 -3.55 8.53 18.87
C LEU A 117 -3.47 9.98 19.33
N ASP A 118 -3.21 10.20 20.61
CA ASP A 118 -2.87 11.48 21.22
C ASP A 118 -1.83 11.23 22.32
N SER A 119 -1.37 12.27 23.00
CA SER A 119 -0.29 12.16 23.99
C SER A 119 -0.61 11.20 25.15
N ARG A 120 -1.88 10.96 25.44
CA ARG A 120 -2.33 10.10 26.57
C ARG A 120 -3.08 8.84 26.15
N VAL A 121 -3.51 8.73 24.89
CA VAL A 121 -4.34 7.62 24.43
C VAL A 121 -3.54 6.74 23.47
N ARG A 122 -3.34 5.49 23.85
CA ARG A 122 -2.77 4.49 22.93
C ARG A 122 -3.81 4.06 21.91
N MET A 123 -3.37 3.78 20.70
CA MET A 123 -4.26 3.30 19.65
C MET A 123 -4.99 2.02 20.05
N ALA A 124 -4.32 1.08 20.72
CA ALA A 124 -4.94 -0.16 21.17
C ALA A 124 -6.10 0.06 22.15
N ASP A 125 -6.06 1.11 22.96
CA ASP A 125 -7.10 1.39 23.97
C ASP A 125 -8.37 1.98 23.32
N ALA A 126 -8.26 2.54 22.11
CA ALA A 126 -9.36 3.14 21.33
C ALA A 126 -9.47 2.52 19.93
N MET A 127 -9.26 1.20 19.83
CA MET A 127 -9.35 0.46 18.57
C MET A 127 -10.28 -0.74 18.68
N CYS A 128 -11.04 -1.01 17.62
CA CYS A 128 -11.75 -2.28 17.47
C CYS A 128 -11.56 -2.86 16.07
N MET A 129 -11.78 -4.16 15.92
CA MET A 129 -11.62 -4.91 14.66
C MET A 129 -12.90 -5.67 14.28
N SER A 130 -14.05 -5.17 14.73
CA SER A 130 -15.35 -5.76 14.43
C SER A 130 -16.41 -4.69 14.51
N VAL A 131 -17.34 -4.68 13.54
CA VAL A 131 -18.51 -3.78 13.57
C VAL A 131 -19.36 -4.03 14.80
N ALA A 132 -19.49 -5.28 15.26
CA ALA A 132 -20.22 -5.61 16.48
C ALA A 132 -19.67 -4.93 17.75
N LYS A 133 -18.39 -4.51 17.75
CA LYS A 133 -17.77 -3.75 18.85
C LYS A 133 -17.82 -2.24 18.66
N LEU A 134 -18.29 -1.76 17.52
CA LEU A 134 -18.36 -0.33 17.21
C LEU A 134 -19.23 0.46 18.21
N PRO A 135 -20.41 -0.03 18.68
CA PRO A 135 -21.20 0.69 19.68
C PRO A 135 -20.43 0.92 20.99
N GLY A 136 -19.65 -0.06 21.44
CA GLY A 136 -18.81 0.10 22.63
C GLY A 136 -17.69 1.12 22.44
N LEU A 137 -17.01 1.11 21.29
CA LEU A 137 -16.02 2.13 20.94
C LEU A 137 -16.65 3.52 20.84
N ALA A 138 -17.83 3.65 20.23
CA ALA A 138 -18.55 4.91 20.13
C ALA A 138 -18.89 5.47 21.52
N ALA A 139 -19.44 4.66 22.42
CA ALA A 139 -19.74 5.04 23.80
C ALA A 139 -18.47 5.48 24.57
N GLN A 140 -17.37 4.79 24.38
CA GLN A 140 -16.07 5.17 24.96
C GLN A 140 -15.62 6.56 24.47
N ILE A 141 -15.72 6.83 23.17
CA ILE A 141 -15.37 8.13 22.57
C ILE A 141 -16.30 9.24 23.07
N GLU A 142 -17.60 8.96 23.22
CA GLU A 142 -18.60 9.91 23.71
C GLU A 142 -18.37 10.29 25.19
N SER A 143 -17.85 9.37 25.99
CA SER A 143 -17.52 9.56 27.41
C SER A 143 -16.10 10.08 27.66
N ALA A 144 -15.24 10.08 26.65
CA ALA A 144 -13.85 10.52 26.79
C ALA A 144 -13.78 12.02 27.09
N SER A 145 -12.87 12.40 27.98
CA SER A 145 -12.63 13.79 28.32
C SER A 145 -11.65 14.44 27.34
N ASP A 146 -11.78 15.77 27.11
CA ASP A 146 -10.80 16.53 26.32
C ASP A 146 -9.41 16.50 26.97
N ALA A 147 -9.30 16.26 28.27
CA ALA A 147 -8.02 16.08 28.96
C ALA A 147 -7.24 14.83 28.51
N ASP A 148 -7.94 13.82 28.01
CA ASP A 148 -7.30 12.61 27.44
C ASP A 148 -6.80 12.86 26.02
N TYR A 149 -7.39 13.85 25.33
CA TYR A 149 -7.06 14.22 23.94
C TYR A 149 -6.64 15.69 23.83
N PRO A 150 -5.55 16.12 24.48
CA PRO A 150 -5.18 17.54 24.58
C PRO A 150 -4.82 18.19 23.23
N HIS A 151 -4.55 17.42 22.19
CA HIS A 151 -4.15 17.93 20.87
C HIS A 151 -5.14 17.59 19.76
N THR A 152 -6.11 16.74 20.04
CA THR A 152 -7.11 16.25 19.09
C THR A 152 -8.46 16.20 19.78
N ARG A 153 -9.53 15.95 19.03
CA ARG A 153 -10.80 15.58 19.66
C ARG A 153 -10.83 14.06 19.93
N PRO A 154 -11.66 13.59 20.87
CA PRO A 154 -11.83 12.17 21.11
C PRO A 154 -12.16 11.39 19.85
N HIS A 155 -11.38 10.37 19.57
CA HIS A 155 -11.56 9.51 18.42
C HIS A 155 -10.96 8.11 18.66
N GLY A 156 -11.40 7.17 17.85
CA GLY A 156 -10.89 5.82 17.84
C GLY A 156 -10.75 5.28 16.42
N VAL A 157 -10.29 4.06 16.32
CA VAL A 157 -9.97 3.38 15.06
C VAL A 157 -10.77 2.09 14.96
N LEU A 158 -11.44 1.90 13.82
CA LEU A 158 -12.06 0.64 13.44
C LEU A 158 -11.31 0.07 12.25
N LEU A 159 -10.84 -1.17 12.36
CA LEU A 159 -10.24 -1.92 11.25
C LEU A 159 -11.17 -3.07 10.87
N VAL A 160 -11.67 -3.07 9.64
CA VAL A 160 -12.58 -4.09 9.14
C VAL A 160 -12.22 -4.55 7.73
N ARG A 161 -12.66 -5.77 7.39
CA ARG A 161 -12.58 -6.26 6.02
C ARG A 161 -13.87 -5.92 5.30
N ALA A 162 -13.73 -5.42 4.07
CA ALA A 162 -14.88 -5.07 3.23
C ALA A 162 -14.93 -5.91 1.95
N GLN A 163 -16.16 -6.18 1.52
CA GLN A 163 -16.48 -6.85 0.27
C GLN A 163 -16.65 -5.84 -0.86
N SER A 164 -17.26 -4.70 -0.56
CA SER A 164 -17.47 -3.64 -1.54
C SER A 164 -17.40 -2.27 -0.90
N VAL A 165 -17.12 -1.29 -1.75
CA VAL A 165 -17.02 0.12 -1.40
C VAL A 165 -17.92 0.88 -2.36
N GLY A 166 -18.78 1.76 -1.85
CA GLY A 166 -19.66 2.62 -2.63
C GLY A 166 -19.66 4.04 -2.08
N ALA A 167 -20.49 4.91 -2.64
CA ALA A 167 -20.61 6.31 -2.22
C ALA A 167 -20.95 6.42 -0.73
N GLY A 168 -19.96 6.70 0.12
CA GLY A 168 -20.15 6.85 1.57
C GLY A 168 -20.52 5.56 2.32
N MET A 169 -20.33 4.37 1.74
CA MET A 169 -20.73 3.11 2.34
C MET A 169 -19.65 2.04 2.17
N LEU A 170 -19.35 1.32 3.24
CA LEU A 170 -18.54 0.09 3.22
C LEU A 170 -19.47 -1.09 3.51
N ARG A 171 -19.45 -2.11 2.67
CA ARG A 171 -20.08 -3.40 2.98
C ARG A 171 -19.03 -4.37 3.48
N THR A 172 -19.18 -4.82 4.71
CA THR A 172 -18.23 -5.76 5.30
C THR A 172 -18.35 -7.14 4.67
N LEU A 173 -17.34 -7.99 4.86
CA LEU A 173 -17.39 -9.39 4.41
C LEU A 173 -18.49 -10.22 5.11
N ASN A 174 -18.99 -9.75 6.26
CA ASN A 174 -20.11 -10.38 6.96
C ASN A 174 -21.47 -9.87 6.47
N GLY A 175 -21.50 -8.98 5.46
CA GLY A 175 -22.72 -8.43 4.87
C GLY A 175 -23.28 -7.21 5.62
N GLU A 176 -22.60 -6.71 6.65
CA GLU A 176 -23.01 -5.51 7.39
C GLU A 176 -22.68 -4.25 6.58
N ASP A 177 -23.62 -3.33 6.49
CA ASP A 177 -23.41 -2.01 5.87
C ASP A 177 -22.91 -1.02 6.92
N LEU A 178 -21.77 -0.39 6.64
CA LEU A 178 -21.12 0.58 7.52
C LEU A 178 -21.06 1.95 6.82
N PRO A 179 -21.94 2.90 7.20
CA PRO A 179 -21.92 4.23 6.62
C PRO A 179 -20.68 5.01 7.06
N VAL A 180 -20.09 5.76 6.13
CA VAL A 180 -18.98 6.69 6.35
C VAL A 180 -19.50 8.09 6.06
N THR A 181 -19.65 8.91 7.09
CA THR A 181 -20.30 10.23 6.98
C THR A 181 -19.38 11.32 6.44
N GLY A 182 -18.07 11.07 6.37
CA GLY A 182 -17.09 12.02 5.86
C GLY A 182 -16.27 11.46 4.70
N ARG A 183 -14.98 11.75 4.69
CA ARG A 183 -14.11 11.39 3.57
C ARG A 183 -13.79 9.89 3.56
N MET A 184 -14.04 9.27 2.43
CA MET A 184 -13.56 7.93 2.13
C MET A 184 -12.54 7.99 0.99
N ALA A 185 -11.37 7.39 1.18
CA ALA A 185 -10.36 7.26 0.15
C ALA A 185 -10.14 5.77 -0.12
N VAL A 186 -10.18 5.39 -1.37
CA VAL A 186 -9.95 4.02 -1.83
C VAL A 186 -8.63 3.99 -2.59
N PHE A 187 -7.79 3.00 -2.33
CA PHE A 187 -6.54 2.84 -3.08
C PHE A 187 -6.87 2.54 -4.55
N GLY A 188 -6.19 3.23 -5.46
CA GLY A 188 -6.42 3.10 -6.90
C GLY A 188 -7.63 3.86 -7.43
N ASP A 189 -8.41 4.51 -6.55
CA ASP A 189 -9.51 5.37 -6.94
C ASP A 189 -8.95 6.68 -7.51
N ARG A 190 -9.34 7.00 -8.72
CA ARG A 190 -8.95 8.25 -9.38
C ARG A 190 -10.09 9.25 -9.28
N PRO A 191 -9.80 10.57 -9.29
CA PRO A 191 -10.85 11.57 -9.35
C PRO A 191 -11.82 11.31 -10.51
N GLU A 192 -13.10 11.59 -10.32
CA GLU A 192 -14.20 11.37 -11.27
C GLU A 192 -14.00 12.07 -12.64
N ASP A 193 -13.00 12.94 -12.77
CA ASP A 193 -12.68 13.69 -13.99
C ASP A 193 -11.92 12.85 -15.04
N GLU A 194 -11.50 11.63 -14.71
CA GLU A 194 -10.92 10.68 -15.67
C GLU A 194 -11.87 9.46 -15.86
N PRO A 195 -12.89 9.59 -16.71
CA PRO A 195 -13.80 8.49 -16.98
C PRO A 195 -13.08 7.36 -17.70
N GLY A 196 -13.14 6.16 -17.16
CA GLY A 196 -12.68 4.93 -17.80
C GLY A 196 -11.52 4.19 -17.13
N VAL A 197 -11.01 4.66 -16.01
CA VAL A 197 -10.02 3.91 -15.23
C VAL A 197 -10.75 3.12 -14.15
N ALA A 198 -10.93 1.82 -14.41
CA ALA A 198 -11.45 0.88 -13.42
C ALA A 198 -10.48 0.80 -12.23
N ILE A 199 -11.01 0.64 -11.03
CA ILE A 199 -10.22 0.25 -9.86
C ILE A 199 -9.46 -1.04 -10.23
N ASP A 200 -8.13 -0.98 -10.25
CA ASP A 200 -7.27 -2.06 -10.73
C ASP A 200 -7.31 -3.30 -9.82
N ALA A 201 -7.93 -3.21 -8.65
CA ALA A 201 -8.03 -4.33 -7.73
C ALA A 201 -9.45 -4.44 -7.15
N ARG A 202 -9.96 -5.67 -7.19
CA ARG A 202 -11.28 -6.04 -6.66
C ARG A 202 -11.20 -6.39 -5.17
N SER A 203 -12.37 -6.68 -4.57
CA SER A 203 -12.41 -7.24 -3.21
C SER A 203 -11.58 -8.54 -3.08
N PRO A 204 -11.13 -8.92 -1.89
CA PRO A 204 -11.42 -8.29 -0.59
C PRO A 204 -10.57 -7.04 -0.31
N TYR A 205 -11.14 -6.18 0.53
CA TYR A 205 -10.45 -4.98 1.00
C TYR A 205 -10.22 -5.01 2.52
N LEU A 206 -9.23 -4.25 2.97
CA LEU A 206 -9.02 -3.87 4.35
C LEU A 206 -9.31 -2.38 4.50
N ALA A 207 -10.20 -2.01 5.38
CA ALA A 207 -10.59 -0.63 5.64
C ALA A 207 -10.16 -0.20 7.03
N LEU A 208 -9.44 0.91 7.12
CA LEU A 208 -9.08 1.60 8.35
C LEU A 208 -9.97 2.84 8.46
N CYS A 209 -10.83 2.85 9.48
CA CYS A 209 -11.84 3.87 9.69
C CYS A 209 -11.56 4.68 10.95
N ILE A 210 -11.88 5.96 10.93
CA ILE A 210 -11.92 6.83 12.10
C ILE A 210 -13.32 6.89 12.64
N VAL A 211 -13.46 6.61 13.93
CA VAL A 211 -14.70 6.78 14.70
C VAL A 211 -14.55 8.03 15.57
N ALA A 212 -15.40 9.01 15.37
CA ALA A 212 -15.37 10.28 16.11
C ALA A 212 -16.75 10.94 16.09
N ARG A 213 -16.97 11.93 16.94
CA ARG A 213 -18.14 12.80 16.85
C ARG A 213 -17.90 13.83 15.74
N PRO A 214 -18.79 14.00 14.76
CA PRO A 214 -18.68 15.06 13.74
C PRO A 214 -18.74 16.46 14.37
N SER A 215 -19.63 16.63 15.34
CA SER A 215 -19.77 17.83 16.17
C SER A 215 -19.94 17.46 17.66
N PRO A 216 -19.79 18.39 18.61
CA PRO A 216 -19.95 18.12 20.04
C PRO A 216 -21.31 17.55 20.43
N SER A 217 -22.37 17.88 19.69
CA SER A 217 -23.76 17.46 19.93
C SER A 217 -24.13 16.14 19.25
N GLU A 218 -23.31 15.63 18.34
CA GLU A 218 -23.60 14.42 17.59
C GLU A 218 -22.96 13.18 18.24
N ARG A 219 -23.53 12.03 17.93
CA ARG A 219 -22.99 10.75 18.36
C ARG A 219 -21.70 10.40 17.59
N ALA A 220 -20.87 9.57 18.20
CA ALA A 220 -19.69 9.03 17.56
C ALA A 220 -20.07 8.04 16.44
N GLN A 221 -19.50 8.23 15.27
CA GLN A 221 -19.77 7.47 14.05
C GLN A 221 -18.50 7.37 13.20
N VAL A 222 -18.53 6.62 12.12
CA VAL A 222 -17.41 6.56 11.18
C VAL A 222 -17.36 7.84 10.36
N THR A 223 -16.35 8.67 10.62
CA THR A 223 -16.20 9.99 9.99
C THR A 223 -15.18 10.03 8.86
N ALA A 224 -14.32 9.02 8.75
CA ALA A 224 -13.39 8.89 7.64
C ALA A 224 -12.99 7.42 7.47
N ALA A 225 -12.62 7.03 6.26
CA ALA A 225 -12.09 5.71 5.98
C ALA A 225 -11.00 5.77 4.89
N TYR A 226 -10.03 4.86 5.01
CA TYR A 226 -9.11 4.50 3.93
C TYR A 226 -9.26 3.01 3.65
N VAL A 227 -9.41 2.66 2.40
CA VAL A 227 -9.69 1.30 1.94
C VAL A 227 -8.58 0.84 1.00
N HIS A 228 -8.03 -0.33 1.25
CA HIS A 228 -6.96 -0.90 0.44
C HIS A 228 -7.26 -2.36 0.07
N PRO A 229 -7.01 -2.79 -1.18
CA PRO A 229 -7.17 -4.18 -1.57
C PRO A 229 -6.25 -5.12 -0.77
N CYS A 230 -6.75 -6.33 -0.47
CA CYS A 230 -5.97 -7.41 0.14
C CYS A 230 -5.69 -8.53 -0.85
N ALA A 231 -4.67 -9.32 -0.56
CA ALA A 231 -4.26 -10.44 -1.40
C ALA A 231 -5.37 -11.50 -1.57
N SER A 232 -6.09 -11.85 -0.49
CA SER A 232 -7.20 -12.82 -0.54
C SER A 232 -8.08 -12.76 0.71
N LEU A 233 -9.14 -13.56 0.73
CA LEU A 233 -10.03 -13.68 1.90
C LEU A 233 -9.33 -14.22 3.15
N ASP A 234 -8.26 -14.97 2.99
CA ASP A 234 -7.50 -15.62 4.06
C ASP A 234 -6.13 -14.95 4.32
N ARG A 235 -5.77 -13.92 3.55
CA ARG A 235 -4.49 -13.22 3.65
C ARG A 235 -4.65 -11.71 3.59
N LEU A 236 -4.31 -11.04 4.67
CA LEU A 236 -4.46 -9.58 4.82
C LEU A 236 -3.37 -8.75 4.11
N MET A 237 -2.33 -9.37 3.55
CA MET A 237 -1.29 -8.64 2.80
C MET A 237 -1.94 -7.64 1.84
N LEU A 238 -1.53 -6.39 1.90
CA LEU A 238 -2.00 -5.35 0.99
C LEU A 238 -1.42 -5.59 -0.40
N VAL A 239 -2.21 -5.35 -1.43
CA VAL A 239 -1.80 -5.43 -2.84
C VAL A 239 -2.40 -4.27 -3.62
N ASP A 240 -1.71 -3.82 -4.66
CA ASP A 240 -2.09 -2.62 -5.38
C ASP A 240 -2.97 -2.93 -6.60
N SER A 241 -3.01 -4.20 -7.06
CA SER A 241 -3.79 -4.61 -8.24
C SER A 241 -4.14 -6.10 -8.24
N ASP A 242 -5.10 -6.50 -9.08
CA ASP A 242 -5.39 -7.91 -9.34
C ASP A 242 -4.23 -8.62 -10.05
N ALA A 243 -3.45 -7.90 -10.84
CA ALA A 243 -2.21 -8.41 -11.43
C ALA A 243 -1.18 -8.79 -10.37
N GLU A 244 -1.02 -7.97 -9.32
CA GLU A 244 -0.17 -8.32 -8.18
C GLU A 244 -0.69 -9.51 -7.38
N ARG A 245 -2.02 -9.66 -7.24
CA ARG A 245 -2.60 -10.87 -6.62
C ARG A 245 -2.20 -12.12 -7.38
N HIS A 246 -2.28 -12.06 -8.71
CA HIS A 246 -1.89 -13.17 -9.56
C HIS A 246 -0.38 -13.44 -9.48
N THR A 247 0.45 -12.39 -9.51
CA THR A 247 1.90 -12.50 -9.29
C THR A 247 2.21 -13.16 -7.95
N LEU A 248 1.57 -12.73 -6.87
CA LEU A 248 1.74 -13.35 -5.54
C LEU A 248 1.33 -14.83 -5.54
N LEU A 249 0.26 -15.20 -6.23
CA LEU A 249 -0.14 -16.61 -6.38
C LEU A 249 0.96 -17.42 -7.06
N MET A 250 1.55 -16.90 -8.15
CA MET A 250 2.64 -17.55 -8.87
C MET A 250 3.89 -17.69 -7.99
N LEU A 251 4.23 -16.66 -7.22
CA LEU A 251 5.36 -16.69 -6.27
C LEU A 251 5.14 -17.72 -5.16
N ARG A 252 3.93 -17.87 -4.66
CA ARG A 252 3.60 -18.91 -3.66
C ARG A 252 3.67 -20.33 -4.24
N ASN A 253 3.27 -20.50 -5.50
CA ASN A 253 3.46 -21.78 -6.20
C ASN A 253 4.94 -22.11 -6.37
N PHE A 254 5.76 -21.13 -6.71
CA PHE A 254 7.22 -21.26 -6.75
C PHE A 254 7.78 -21.61 -5.36
N GLN A 255 7.36 -20.90 -4.30
CA GLN A 255 7.76 -21.21 -2.91
C GLN A 255 7.47 -22.67 -2.55
N TYR A 256 6.26 -23.16 -2.89
CA TYR A 256 5.88 -24.54 -2.63
C TYR A 256 6.76 -25.55 -3.41
N ALA A 257 6.99 -25.27 -4.69
CA ALA A 257 7.81 -26.13 -5.55
C ALA A 257 9.28 -26.20 -5.06
N MET A 258 9.86 -25.05 -4.69
CA MET A 258 11.21 -24.98 -4.13
C MET A 258 11.34 -25.80 -2.82
N ARG A 259 10.39 -25.64 -1.92
CA ARG A 259 10.37 -26.40 -0.67
C ARG A 259 10.28 -27.90 -0.91
N LYS A 260 9.41 -28.32 -1.85
CA LYS A 260 9.19 -29.75 -2.16
C LYS A 260 10.34 -30.38 -2.94
N GLY A 261 10.92 -29.66 -3.90
CA GLY A 261 11.95 -30.18 -4.81
C GLY A 261 13.35 -30.12 -4.20
N SER A 262 13.75 -28.96 -3.69
CA SER A 262 15.12 -28.74 -3.20
C SER A 262 15.23 -28.54 -1.69
N GLY A 263 14.12 -28.53 -0.95
CA GLY A 263 14.12 -28.18 0.47
C GLY A 263 14.51 -26.73 0.78
N ALA A 264 14.65 -25.89 -0.24
CA ALA A 264 14.99 -24.49 -0.07
C ALA A 264 13.87 -23.71 0.61
N SER A 265 14.25 -22.73 1.41
CA SER A 265 13.31 -21.82 2.04
C SER A 265 13.14 -20.57 1.20
N VAL A 266 11.90 -20.17 0.94
CA VAL A 266 11.57 -18.97 0.14
C VAL A 266 10.76 -18.02 0.98
N THR A 267 11.17 -16.75 0.99
CA THR A 267 10.44 -15.65 1.61
C THR A 267 10.00 -14.67 0.53
N ILE A 268 8.77 -14.18 0.62
CA ILE A 268 8.21 -13.17 -0.29
C ILE A 268 7.85 -11.95 0.55
N ASP A 269 8.47 -10.83 0.27
CA ASP A 269 8.18 -9.54 0.90
C ASP A 269 7.49 -8.62 -0.10
N LYS A 270 6.44 -7.89 0.35
CA LYS A 270 5.85 -6.77 -0.40
C LYS A 270 6.20 -5.47 0.31
N PRO A 271 7.21 -4.73 -0.15
CA PRO A 271 7.49 -3.40 0.37
C PRO A 271 6.32 -2.46 0.12
N MET A 272 5.96 -1.67 1.11
CA MET A 272 4.91 -0.64 1.00
C MET A 272 5.49 0.77 1.19
N ASP A 273 6.71 0.86 1.67
CA ASP A 273 7.47 2.09 1.82
C ASP A 273 8.75 2.01 0.97
N SER A 274 9.32 3.17 0.64
CA SER A 274 10.56 3.23 -0.12
C SER A 274 11.70 2.51 0.61
N LEU A 275 12.41 1.65 -0.12
CA LEU A 275 13.61 0.97 0.37
C LEU A 275 14.83 1.89 0.42
N ALA A 276 14.77 3.02 -0.25
CA ALA A 276 15.85 4.01 -0.32
C ALA A 276 15.45 5.29 0.39
N PRO A 277 16.43 6.07 0.89
CA PRO A 277 16.16 7.41 1.41
C PRO A 277 15.48 8.29 0.36
N ASP A 278 14.71 9.27 0.82
CA ASP A 278 13.97 10.24 0.00
C ASP A 278 14.89 11.29 -0.68
N ARG A 279 16.18 11.26 -0.34
CA ARG A 279 17.20 12.14 -0.91
C ARG A 279 18.43 11.37 -1.34
N TRP A 280 19.04 11.86 -2.41
CA TRP A 280 20.37 11.45 -2.81
C TRP A 280 21.43 12.00 -1.82
N PRO A 281 22.66 11.44 -1.78
CA PRO A 281 23.73 11.97 -0.94
C PRO A 281 24.07 13.46 -1.19
N ASP A 282 23.80 13.95 -2.39
CA ASP A 282 23.97 15.36 -2.78
C ASP A 282 22.79 16.26 -2.36
N GLY A 283 21.80 15.74 -1.67
CA GLY A 283 20.64 16.46 -1.15
C GLY A 283 19.46 16.58 -2.12
N ARG A 284 19.59 16.18 -3.40
CA ARG A 284 18.48 16.16 -4.37
C ARG A 284 17.40 15.16 -3.95
N SER A 285 16.16 15.48 -4.30
CA SER A 285 15.03 14.55 -4.08
C SER A 285 15.22 13.29 -4.88
N ARG A 286 14.89 12.15 -4.28
CA ARG A 286 14.95 10.83 -4.91
C ARG A 286 13.54 10.26 -5.06
N PRO A 287 13.19 9.68 -6.23
CA PRO A 287 11.91 9.01 -6.37
C PRO A 287 11.81 7.83 -5.40
N PRO A 288 10.60 7.48 -4.92
CA PRO A 288 10.41 6.31 -4.10
C PRO A 288 10.83 5.04 -4.82
N VAL A 289 11.60 4.20 -4.14
CA VAL A 289 12.08 2.90 -4.66
C VAL A 289 11.27 1.81 -3.98
N ILE A 290 10.15 1.43 -4.59
CA ILE A 290 9.17 0.50 -4.04
C ILE A 290 8.95 -0.64 -5.05
N PRO A 291 9.66 -1.78 -4.91
CA PRO A 291 9.37 -2.98 -5.71
C PRO A 291 7.99 -3.55 -5.39
N ASP A 292 7.35 -4.17 -6.37
CA ASP A 292 6.10 -4.87 -6.12
C ASP A 292 6.30 -6.05 -5.15
N PHE A 293 7.36 -6.86 -5.38
CA PHE A 293 7.77 -7.89 -4.42
C PHE A 293 9.30 -8.06 -4.39
N ILE A 294 9.80 -8.61 -3.27
CA ILE A 294 11.16 -9.11 -3.13
C ILE A 294 11.07 -10.59 -2.77
N VAL A 295 11.72 -11.43 -3.54
CA VAL A 295 11.80 -12.87 -3.28
C VAL A 295 13.21 -13.21 -2.82
N THR A 296 13.31 -13.83 -1.65
CA THR A 296 14.57 -14.33 -1.10
C THR A 296 14.51 -15.84 -1.02
N VAL A 297 15.46 -16.53 -1.65
CA VAL A 297 15.61 -17.99 -1.60
C VAL A 297 16.88 -18.31 -0.83
N ARG A 298 16.75 -19.12 0.20
CA ARG A 298 17.88 -19.68 0.94
C ARG A 298 17.93 -21.18 0.68
N HIS A 299 18.98 -21.59 -0.01
CA HIS A 299 19.26 -22.99 -0.36
C HIS A 299 19.80 -23.77 0.83
N GLN A 300 19.74 -25.10 0.78
CA GLN A 300 20.24 -25.97 1.85
C GLN A 300 21.76 -25.85 2.05
N ASP A 301 22.51 -25.50 1.01
CA ASP A 301 23.95 -25.24 1.04
C ASP A 301 24.34 -23.88 1.65
N GLY A 302 23.33 -23.12 2.14
CA GLY A 302 23.51 -21.80 2.75
C GLY A 302 23.57 -20.64 1.77
N ARG A 303 23.57 -20.87 0.45
CA ARG A 303 23.50 -19.78 -0.54
C ARG A 303 22.17 -19.04 -0.42
N GLU A 304 22.24 -17.74 -0.49
CA GLU A 304 21.08 -16.87 -0.56
C GLU A 304 21.02 -16.18 -1.92
N GLN A 305 19.87 -16.26 -2.57
CA GLN A 305 19.59 -15.56 -3.82
C GLN A 305 18.38 -14.64 -3.59
N ARG A 306 18.44 -13.45 -4.15
CA ARG A 306 17.37 -12.46 -4.01
C ARG A 306 17.05 -11.82 -5.36
N ALA A 307 15.77 -11.69 -5.66
CA ALA A 307 15.29 -11.02 -6.85
C ALA A 307 14.20 -10.00 -6.49
N VAL A 308 14.20 -8.90 -7.21
CA VAL A 308 13.06 -7.97 -7.29
C VAL A 308 12.09 -8.54 -8.31
N ILE A 309 10.80 -8.48 -7.99
CA ILE A 309 9.71 -8.87 -8.89
C ILE A 309 8.87 -7.63 -9.18
N GLU A 310 8.67 -7.35 -10.46
CA GLU A 310 7.85 -6.26 -10.95
C GLU A 310 6.66 -6.79 -11.75
N THR A 311 5.47 -6.34 -11.39
CA THR A 311 4.21 -6.65 -12.09
C THR A 311 3.94 -5.56 -13.11
N MET A 312 4.06 -5.87 -14.39
CA MET A 312 3.90 -4.91 -15.48
C MET A 312 2.45 -4.90 -15.95
N GLY A 313 1.61 -4.07 -15.30
CA GLY A 313 0.15 -4.01 -15.53
C GLY A 313 -0.27 -3.08 -16.68
N TYR A 314 0.58 -2.18 -17.16
CA TYR A 314 0.23 -1.18 -18.17
C TYR A 314 1.07 -1.31 -19.44
N ALA A 315 0.39 -1.12 -20.60
CA ALA A 315 1.03 -1.15 -21.93
C ALA A 315 1.77 0.14 -22.28
N ASP A 316 1.51 1.23 -21.54
CA ASP A 316 2.10 2.54 -21.79
C ASP A 316 3.63 2.48 -21.77
N GLU A 317 4.25 2.94 -22.86
CA GLU A 317 5.70 2.86 -23.04
C GLU A 317 6.43 3.74 -22.02
N GLY A 318 5.90 4.92 -21.71
CA GLY A 318 6.47 5.80 -20.69
C GLY A 318 6.44 5.20 -19.29
N TYR A 319 5.40 4.41 -18.97
CA TYR A 319 5.34 3.64 -17.73
C TYR A 319 6.45 2.58 -17.71
N ARG A 320 6.60 1.82 -18.80
CA ARG A 320 7.62 0.74 -18.90
C ARG A 320 9.04 1.29 -18.82
N GLU A 321 9.33 2.37 -19.51
CA GLU A 321 10.62 3.06 -19.45
C GLU A 321 10.92 3.59 -18.05
N ARG A 322 9.94 4.22 -17.40
CA ARG A 322 10.09 4.72 -16.03
C ARG A 322 10.41 3.58 -15.06
N LYS A 323 9.69 2.46 -15.14
CA LYS A 323 9.98 1.25 -14.33
C LYS A 323 11.37 0.73 -14.62
N ALA A 324 11.76 0.59 -15.89
CA ALA A 324 13.08 0.10 -16.30
C ALA A 324 14.23 0.95 -15.75
N ARG A 325 14.06 2.28 -15.70
CA ARG A 325 15.05 3.19 -15.11
C ARG A 325 15.24 2.98 -13.59
N LEU A 326 14.17 2.57 -12.90
CA LEU A 326 14.21 2.30 -11.46
C LEU A 326 14.77 0.91 -11.12
N HIS A 327 14.86 -0.01 -12.08
CA HIS A 327 15.33 -1.38 -11.82
C HIS A 327 16.72 -1.44 -11.15
N PRO A 328 17.76 -0.70 -11.60
CA PRO A 328 19.06 -0.70 -10.93
C PRO A 328 18.97 -0.22 -9.46
N GLU A 329 18.14 0.79 -9.23
CA GLU A 329 17.91 1.33 -7.89
C GLU A 329 17.20 0.31 -6.98
N MET A 330 16.19 -0.39 -7.52
CA MET A 330 15.47 -1.45 -6.80
C MET A 330 16.40 -2.61 -6.47
N GLN A 331 17.25 -3.04 -7.42
CA GLN A 331 18.25 -4.09 -7.19
C GLN A 331 19.21 -3.71 -6.06
N ASN A 332 19.77 -2.51 -6.10
CA ASN A 332 20.69 -2.02 -5.08
C ASN A 332 20.00 -1.93 -3.71
N ALA A 333 18.85 -1.28 -3.65
CA ALA A 333 18.13 -1.10 -2.39
C ALA A 333 17.65 -2.41 -1.77
N ALA A 334 17.27 -3.38 -2.59
CA ALA A 334 16.87 -4.72 -2.16
C ALA A 334 18.06 -5.67 -1.96
N SER A 335 19.30 -5.30 -2.32
CA SER A 335 20.44 -6.20 -2.43
C SER A 335 20.12 -7.45 -3.27
N ALA A 336 19.43 -7.25 -4.39
CA ALA A 336 18.97 -8.30 -5.28
C ALA A 336 19.93 -8.50 -6.46
N SER A 337 20.02 -9.72 -6.95
CA SER A 337 20.87 -10.08 -8.10
C SER A 337 20.17 -9.85 -9.44
N SER A 338 18.85 -9.74 -9.45
CA SER A 338 18.06 -9.60 -10.68
C SER A 338 16.73 -8.89 -10.44
N VAL A 339 16.16 -8.34 -11.53
CA VAL A 339 14.75 -7.92 -11.61
C VAL A 339 14.04 -8.87 -12.56
N ILE A 340 12.92 -9.42 -12.15
CA ILE A 340 12.09 -10.35 -12.92
C ILE A 340 10.73 -9.71 -13.13
N ASN A 341 10.36 -9.49 -14.39
CA ASN A 341 9.07 -8.88 -14.74
C ASN A 341 8.01 -9.97 -14.95
N HIS A 342 6.84 -9.80 -14.33
CA HIS A 342 5.62 -10.50 -14.67
C HIS A 342 4.76 -9.60 -15.55
N ASP A 343 4.83 -9.78 -16.87
CA ASP A 343 4.25 -8.85 -17.83
C ASP A 343 2.82 -9.24 -18.23
N PHE A 344 1.85 -8.43 -17.83
CA PHE A 344 0.42 -8.62 -18.10
C PHE A 344 -0.05 -8.02 -19.43
N GLN A 345 0.83 -7.34 -20.18
CA GLN A 345 0.48 -6.63 -21.41
C GLN A 345 0.70 -7.46 -22.68
N ILE A 346 1.08 -8.70 -22.52
CA ILE A 346 1.15 -9.62 -23.65
C ILE A 346 -0.26 -9.88 -24.19
N PRO A 347 -0.49 -9.74 -25.52
CA PRO A 347 -1.83 -9.80 -26.10
C PRO A 347 -2.64 -11.03 -25.67
N ALA A 348 -3.91 -10.83 -25.36
CA ALA A 348 -4.78 -11.77 -24.67
C ALA A 348 -4.99 -13.13 -25.33
N HIS A 349 -4.78 -13.26 -26.64
CA HIS A 349 -5.02 -14.52 -27.38
C HIS A 349 -3.86 -15.55 -27.31
N TRP A 350 -2.68 -15.16 -26.78
CA TRP A 350 -1.50 -16.03 -26.61
C TRP A 350 -1.26 -16.55 -25.19
N GLN A 351 -1.66 -15.99 -24.30
CA GLN A 351 -2.22 -15.73 -23.11
C GLN A 351 -1.65 -16.07 -21.76
N GLN A 352 -2.49 -16.01 -20.78
CA GLN A 352 -2.18 -16.18 -19.37
C GLN A 352 -1.19 -17.34 -19.15
N ASP A 353 -1.41 -18.49 -19.76
CA ASP A 353 -0.53 -19.65 -19.62
C ASP A 353 0.88 -19.44 -20.17
N TRP A 354 1.04 -18.70 -21.27
CA TRP A 354 2.36 -18.45 -21.83
C TRP A 354 3.11 -17.45 -20.96
N ARG A 355 2.46 -16.37 -20.55
CA ARG A 355 3.01 -15.36 -19.66
C ARG A 355 3.45 -15.98 -18.34
N ASP A 356 2.60 -16.79 -17.72
CA ASP A 356 2.86 -17.43 -16.45
C ASP A 356 3.97 -18.48 -16.57
N ARG A 357 4.08 -19.19 -17.72
CA ARG A 357 5.20 -20.09 -18.02
C ARG A 357 6.50 -19.33 -18.18
N GLN A 358 6.48 -18.19 -18.87
CA GLN A 358 7.65 -17.33 -19.04
C GLN A 358 8.14 -16.81 -17.68
N PHE A 359 7.24 -16.28 -16.88
CA PHE A 359 7.53 -15.80 -15.54
C PHE A 359 8.12 -16.92 -14.66
N ARG A 360 7.51 -18.11 -14.65
CA ARG A 360 8.05 -19.26 -13.93
C ARG A 360 9.45 -19.64 -14.40
N ARG A 361 9.70 -19.63 -15.71
CA ARG A 361 11.02 -19.92 -16.27
C ARG A 361 12.08 -18.94 -15.75
N GLU A 362 11.76 -17.64 -15.70
CA GLU A 362 12.66 -16.63 -15.16
C GLU A 362 12.89 -16.81 -13.64
N LEU A 363 11.85 -17.11 -12.87
CA LEU A 363 12.00 -17.44 -11.44
C LEU A 363 12.98 -18.62 -11.24
N TRP A 364 12.81 -19.71 -12.00
CA TRP A 364 13.71 -20.86 -11.91
C TRP A 364 15.13 -20.55 -12.39
N ARG A 365 15.29 -19.73 -13.44
CA ARG A 365 16.61 -19.33 -13.95
C ARG A 365 17.42 -18.54 -12.91
N HIS A 366 16.76 -17.62 -12.22
CA HIS A 366 17.43 -16.69 -11.31
C HIS A 366 17.48 -17.15 -9.85
N LEU A 367 16.54 -17.97 -9.42
CA LEU A 367 16.35 -18.36 -8.02
C LEU A 367 16.33 -19.87 -7.78
N GLY A 368 16.25 -20.67 -8.82
CA GLY A 368 16.03 -22.14 -8.72
C GLY A 368 17.23 -22.97 -8.32
N GLY A 369 18.43 -22.38 -8.27
CA GLY A 369 19.68 -23.12 -8.04
C GLY A 369 20.22 -23.79 -9.32
N PRO A 370 21.34 -24.51 -9.24
CA PRO A 370 21.89 -25.24 -10.40
C PRO A 370 20.84 -26.26 -10.85
N LYS A 371 20.59 -26.32 -12.16
CA LYS A 371 19.87 -27.44 -12.74
C LYS A 371 20.77 -28.68 -12.45
N ASN A 372 20.23 -29.66 -11.76
CA ASN A 372 20.73 -30.97 -11.92
C ASN A 372 20.44 -31.31 -13.39
N ASP A 373 21.51 -31.31 -14.22
CA ASP A 373 21.45 -31.81 -15.59
C ASP A 373 21.11 -33.31 -15.49
N GLU A 374 19.81 -33.63 -15.58
CA GLU A 374 19.30 -34.92 -15.95
C GLU A 374 18.60 -34.81 -17.33
#